data_ea5dafa1c09f24e09e76f4b53cfe695b
#
_entry.id   ea5dafa1c09f24e09e76f4b53cfe695b
#
_cell.length_a   1.000
_cell.length_b   1.000
_cell.length_c   1.000
_cell.angle_alpha   90.00
_cell.angle_beta   90.00
_cell.angle_gamma   90.00
#
_symmetry.space_group_name_H-M   'P 1'
#
loop_
_entity.id
_entity.type
_entity.pdbx_description
1 polymer ?
#
loop_
_entity_poly.entity_id
_entity_poly.type
_entity_poly.pdbx_seq_one_letter_code
_entity_poly.pdbx_strand_id
1 'polypeptide(L)'
;AFRGNQFAKGAAIGILLLTVFAGFRIYHLLPASLAFAFMIALVIGICLLAVLQDALALAVLGILAGFAAPILISTGSGNHVALFSYYALLNIAIFAISWWRSWRVLNLLGFLFTFAIGTTWGVLSYKPQLFDSTEPFLILYFGIYLLIPILYAIRRGSDRPGAIDGTLVFANPLIAFSLQAWLLARAAFVASQPE
;
A
#
# COMPACT_ATOMS: atom_id res chain seq x y z
N ALA A 1 11.23 -24.09 -20.04
CA ALA A 1 12.08 -22.90 -20.30
C ALA A 1 11.47 -21.57 -19.83
N PHE A 2 10.12 -21.41 -19.79
CA PHE A 2 9.47 -20.14 -19.45
C PHE A 2 9.56 -19.76 -17.94
N ARG A 3 9.52 -20.72 -17.02
CA ARG A 3 9.57 -20.45 -15.57
C ARG A 3 10.94 -19.92 -15.09
N GLY A 4 12.04 -20.42 -15.67
CA GLY A 4 13.39 -19.96 -15.27
C GLY A 4 13.65 -18.48 -15.55
N ASN A 5 13.02 -17.92 -16.56
CA ASN A 5 13.19 -16.51 -16.93
C ASN A 5 12.46 -15.53 -15.98
N GLN A 6 11.41 -15.98 -15.30
CA GLN A 6 10.67 -15.14 -14.32
C GLN A 6 11.46 -14.98 -13.01
N PHE A 7 12.10 -16.03 -12.53
CA PHE A 7 12.96 -15.97 -11.34
C PHE A 7 14.17 -15.07 -11.57
N ALA A 8 14.82 -15.18 -12.74
CA ALA A 8 15.96 -14.33 -13.10
C ALA A 8 15.58 -12.83 -13.14
N LYS A 9 14.41 -12.51 -13.70
CA LYS A 9 13.90 -11.13 -13.74
C LYS A 9 13.56 -10.61 -12.35
N GLY A 10 12.89 -11.41 -11.51
CA GLY A 10 12.61 -11.05 -10.12
C GLY A 10 13.89 -10.81 -9.32
N ALA A 11 14.91 -11.67 -9.48
CA ALA A 11 16.19 -11.50 -8.84
C ALA A 11 16.92 -10.23 -9.32
N ALA A 12 16.92 -9.95 -10.63
CA ALA A 12 17.53 -8.74 -11.17
C ALA A 12 16.90 -7.46 -10.59
N ILE A 13 15.57 -7.44 -10.45
CA ILE A 13 14.85 -6.31 -9.87
C ILE A 13 15.13 -6.19 -8.37
N GLY A 14 15.17 -7.32 -7.65
CA GLY A 14 15.57 -7.34 -6.24
C GLY A 14 16.97 -6.76 -6.02
N ILE A 15 17.91 -7.10 -6.89
CA ILE A 15 19.28 -6.54 -6.87
C ILE A 15 19.24 -5.04 -7.12
N LEU A 16 18.47 -4.55 -8.09
CA LEU A 16 18.33 -3.11 -8.36
C LEU A 16 17.75 -2.36 -7.17
N LEU A 17 16.71 -2.88 -6.53
CA LEU A 17 16.13 -2.30 -5.32
C LEU A 17 17.15 -2.22 -4.17
N LEU A 18 17.89 -3.31 -3.95
CA LEU A 18 18.95 -3.35 -2.95
C LEU A 18 20.09 -2.37 -3.28
N THR A 19 20.43 -2.23 -4.56
CA THR A 19 21.47 -1.27 -5.01
C THR A 19 21.05 0.18 -4.73
N VAL A 20 19.80 0.54 -5.04
CA VAL A 20 19.27 1.89 -4.74
C VAL A 20 19.25 2.12 -3.22
N PHE A 21 18.78 1.14 -2.46
CA PHE A 21 18.78 1.21 -0.99
C PHE A 21 20.19 1.36 -0.41
N ALA A 22 21.15 0.56 -0.88
CA ALA A 22 22.54 0.64 -0.43
C ALA A 22 23.17 1.98 -0.80
N GLY A 23 22.95 2.46 -2.02
CA GLY A 23 23.41 3.78 -2.49
C GLY A 23 22.89 4.94 -1.62
N PHE A 24 21.64 4.83 -1.16
CA PHE A 24 21.05 5.82 -0.25
C PHE A 24 21.52 5.63 1.20
N ARG A 25 21.33 4.43 1.78
CA ARG A 25 21.44 4.23 3.24
C ARG A 25 22.85 3.91 3.71
N ILE A 26 23.64 3.20 2.91
CA ILE A 26 24.98 2.73 3.29
C ILE A 26 26.04 3.68 2.76
N TYR A 27 25.97 4.03 1.49
CA TYR A 27 27.01 4.81 0.83
C TYR A 27 26.73 6.32 0.80
N HIS A 28 25.52 6.76 1.16
CA HIS A 28 25.08 8.16 1.15
C HIS A 28 25.35 8.89 -0.20
N LEU A 29 25.34 8.14 -1.31
CA LEU A 29 25.60 8.66 -2.66
C LEU A 29 24.38 9.36 -3.27
N LEU A 30 23.17 9.02 -2.79
CA LEU A 30 21.91 9.52 -3.33
C LEU A 30 21.18 10.35 -2.27
N PRO A 31 20.66 11.52 -2.62
CA PRO A 31 19.73 12.23 -1.75
C PRO A 31 18.41 11.45 -1.65
N ALA A 32 17.69 11.60 -0.53
CA ALA A 32 16.46 10.86 -0.24
C ALA A 32 15.40 10.99 -1.34
N SER A 33 15.26 12.17 -1.93
CA SER A 33 14.30 12.44 -3.03
C SER A 33 14.61 11.62 -4.29
N LEU A 34 15.87 11.51 -4.68
CA LEU A 34 16.27 10.71 -5.84
C LEU A 34 16.14 9.21 -5.56
N ALA A 35 16.54 8.76 -4.37
CA ALA A 35 16.38 7.37 -3.98
C ALA A 35 14.89 6.97 -4.01
N PHE A 36 14.01 7.83 -3.49
CA PHE A 36 12.57 7.61 -3.50
C PHE A 36 12.00 7.58 -4.93
N ALA A 37 12.43 8.50 -5.80
CA ALA A 37 12.02 8.51 -7.21
C ALA A 37 12.45 7.24 -7.95
N PHE A 38 13.67 6.74 -7.74
CA PHE A 38 14.13 5.48 -8.31
C PHE A 38 13.34 4.27 -7.79
N MET A 39 13.03 4.23 -6.49
CA MET A 39 12.21 3.16 -5.92
C MET A 39 10.80 3.15 -6.54
N ILE A 40 10.17 4.32 -6.69
CA ILE A 40 8.87 4.43 -7.37
C ILE A 40 8.96 3.94 -8.82
N ALA A 41 9.95 4.38 -9.58
CA ALA A 41 10.14 3.98 -10.97
C ALA A 41 10.34 2.46 -11.10
N LEU A 42 11.14 1.84 -10.21
CA LEU A 42 11.33 0.40 -10.16
C LEU A 42 10.03 -0.34 -9.82
N VAL A 43 9.28 0.12 -8.82
CA VAL A 43 7.98 -0.48 -8.45
C VAL A 43 6.99 -0.42 -9.61
N ILE A 44 6.88 0.71 -10.30
CA ILE A 44 6.04 0.84 -11.49
C ILE A 44 6.50 -0.13 -12.57
N GLY A 45 7.79 -0.19 -12.85
CA GLY A 45 8.37 -1.11 -13.84
C GLY A 45 8.07 -2.57 -13.52
N ILE A 46 8.21 -2.97 -12.24
CA ILE A 46 7.88 -4.33 -11.78
C ILE A 46 6.40 -4.63 -11.99
N CYS A 47 5.51 -3.73 -11.57
CA CYS A 47 4.07 -3.92 -11.69
C CYS A 47 3.65 -4.04 -13.17
N LEU A 48 4.19 -3.20 -14.06
CA LEU A 48 3.93 -3.28 -15.50
C LEU A 48 4.42 -4.61 -16.08
N LEU A 49 5.65 -5.02 -15.78
CA LEU A 49 6.20 -6.30 -16.22
C LEU A 49 5.39 -7.49 -15.69
N ALA A 50 4.94 -7.43 -14.45
CA ALA A 50 4.11 -8.46 -13.85
C ALA A 50 2.79 -8.64 -14.60
N VAL A 51 2.11 -7.53 -14.90
CA VAL A 51 0.83 -7.56 -15.66
C VAL A 51 1.04 -8.07 -17.09
N LEU A 52 2.07 -7.58 -17.78
CA LEU A 52 2.38 -7.96 -19.16
C LEU A 52 2.79 -9.45 -19.30
N GLN A 53 3.47 -9.99 -18.29
CA GLN A 53 3.96 -11.37 -18.28
C GLN A 53 3.04 -12.34 -17.56
N ASP A 54 1.90 -11.89 -17.04
CA ASP A 54 0.98 -12.67 -16.19
C ASP A 54 1.70 -13.34 -15.00
N ALA A 55 2.62 -12.60 -14.37
CA ALA A 55 3.52 -13.10 -13.34
C ALA A 55 3.10 -12.60 -11.95
N LEU A 56 2.17 -13.30 -11.28
CA LEU A 56 1.70 -12.96 -9.94
C LEU A 56 2.85 -12.79 -8.92
N ALA A 57 3.84 -13.69 -8.95
CA ALA A 57 4.98 -13.61 -8.03
C ALA A 57 5.76 -12.29 -8.18
N LEU A 58 5.91 -11.79 -9.40
CA LEU A 58 6.57 -10.52 -9.67
C LEU A 58 5.72 -9.34 -9.18
N ALA A 59 4.40 -9.39 -9.33
CA ALA A 59 3.49 -8.40 -8.79
C ALA A 59 3.56 -8.33 -7.26
N VAL A 60 3.57 -9.49 -6.59
CA VAL A 60 3.70 -9.58 -5.12
C VAL A 60 5.02 -8.94 -4.67
N LEU A 61 6.14 -9.26 -5.30
CA LEU A 61 7.44 -8.65 -4.98
C LEU A 61 7.42 -7.13 -5.20
N GLY A 62 6.80 -6.65 -6.28
CA GLY A 62 6.66 -5.22 -6.56
C GLY A 62 5.85 -4.49 -5.47
N ILE A 63 4.74 -5.07 -5.03
CA ILE A 63 3.90 -4.49 -3.97
C ILE A 63 4.63 -4.50 -2.62
N LEU A 64 5.30 -5.61 -2.26
CA LEU A 64 6.10 -5.69 -1.04
C LEU A 64 7.20 -4.61 -1.01
N ALA A 65 7.94 -4.49 -2.12
CA ALA A 65 8.95 -3.44 -2.27
C ALA A 65 8.37 -2.03 -2.21
N GLY A 66 7.21 -1.82 -2.85
CA GLY A 66 6.49 -0.55 -2.82
C GLY A 66 6.09 -0.14 -1.41
N PHE A 67 5.46 -1.03 -0.64
CA PHE A 67 5.09 -0.73 0.74
C PHE A 67 6.30 -0.56 1.66
N ALA A 68 7.40 -1.26 1.42
CA ALA A 68 8.62 -1.11 2.19
C ALA A 68 9.41 0.18 1.86
N ALA A 69 9.28 0.73 0.65
CA ALA A 69 10.10 1.84 0.18
C ALA A 69 10.09 3.07 1.11
N PRO A 70 8.95 3.64 1.56
CA PRO A 70 8.96 4.78 2.48
C PRO A 70 9.59 4.46 3.84
N ILE A 71 9.41 3.22 4.32
CA ILE A 71 9.99 2.78 5.60
C ILE A 71 11.51 2.73 5.50
N LEU A 72 12.03 2.19 4.40
CA LEU A 72 13.47 2.04 4.16
C LEU A 72 14.18 3.38 3.92
N ILE A 73 13.49 4.35 3.27
CA ILE A 73 14.04 5.66 2.91
C ILE A 73 13.63 6.74 3.91
N SER A 74 12.93 6.39 4.97
CA SER A 74 12.48 7.34 5.98
C SER A 74 13.66 8.13 6.57
N THR A 75 13.55 9.45 6.49
CA THR A 75 14.48 10.42 7.10
C THR A 75 13.97 10.99 8.41
N GLY A 76 12.81 10.49 8.90
CA GLY A 76 12.19 11.01 10.11
C GLY A 76 11.50 12.37 9.94
N SER A 77 11.27 12.83 8.71
CA SER A 77 10.65 14.15 8.42
C SER A 77 9.22 14.30 8.96
N GLY A 78 8.58 13.21 9.35
CA GLY A 78 7.23 13.23 9.94
C GLY A 78 6.08 13.62 8.99
N ASN A 79 6.35 13.78 7.70
CA ASN A 79 5.32 14.17 6.73
C ASN A 79 4.37 13.01 6.41
N HIS A 80 3.31 12.89 7.21
CA HIS A 80 2.29 11.83 7.05
C HIS A 80 1.46 12.00 5.77
N VAL A 81 1.24 13.24 5.30
CA VAL A 81 0.48 13.48 4.06
C VAL A 81 1.22 12.90 2.86
N ALA A 82 2.54 13.13 2.77
CA ALA A 82 3.36 12.52 1.71
C ALA A 82 3.35 10.98 1.79
N LEU A 83 3.45 10.43 3.00
CA LEU A 83 3.41 8.99 3.24
C LEU A 83 2.09 8.37 2.78
N PHE A 84 0.96 8.93 3.22
CA PHE A 84 -0.36 8.41 2.86
C PHE A 84 -0.70 8.67 1.39
N SER A 85 -0.29 9.81 0.81
CA SER A 85 -0.45 10.03 -0.64
C SER A 85 0.29 8.99 -1.46
N TYR A 86 1.50 8.61 -1.06
CA TYR A 86 2.24 7.54 -1.70
C TYR A 86 1.53 6.19 -1.61
N TYR A 87 1.04 5.82 -0.42
CA TYR A 87 0.28 4.58 -0.26
C TYR A 87 -1.07 4.64 -0.99
N ALA A 88 -1.71 5.80 -1.10
CA ALA A 88 -2.89 5.98 -1.92
C ALA A 88 -2.61 5.66 -3.39
N LEU A 89 -1.48 6.15 -3.93
CA LEU A 89 -1.04 5.84 -5.29
C LEU A 89 -0.80 4.34 -5.49
N LEU A 90 -0.15 3.66 -4.53
CA LEU A 90 0.03 2.20 -4.58
C LEU A 90 -1.30 1.46 -4.56
N ASN A 91 -2.24 1.87 -3.72
CA ASN A 91 -3.56 1.26 -3.62
C ASN A 91 -4.39 1.47 -4.90
N ILE A 92 -4.29 2.64 -5.52
CA ILE A 92 -4.89 2.90 -6.85
C ILE A 92 -4.26 1.98 -7.91
N ALA A 93 -2.94 1.76 -7.87
CA ALA A 93 -2.28 0.82 -8.79
C ALA A 93 -2.76 -0.63 -8.57
N ILE A 94 -2.91 -1.08 -7.32
CA ILE A 94 -3.49 -2.39 -6.98
C ILE A 94 -4.92 -2.50 -7.52
N PHE A 95 -5.75 -1.48 -7.31
CA PHE A 95 -7.11 -1.43 -7.82
C PHE A 95 -7.13 -1.49 -9.36
N ALA A 96 -6.26 -0.74 -10.02
CA ALA A 96 -6.12 -0.77 -11.48
C ALA A 96 -5.69 -2.16 -11.98
N ILE A 97 -4.70 -2.80 -11.32
CA ILE A 97 -4.30 -4.18 -11.66
C ILE A 97 -5.48 -5.13 -11.51
N SER A 98 -6.30 -4.99 -10.48
CA SER A 98 -7.49 -5.80 -10.23
C SER A 98 -8.54 -5.67 -11.34
N TRP A 99 -8.51 -4.57 -12.08
CA TRP A 99 -9.37 -4.37 -13.25
C TRP A 99 -9.01 -5.31 -14.41
N TRP A 100 -7.71 -5.57 -14.65
CA TRP A 100 -7.25 -6.44 -15.73
C TRP A 100 -6.95 -7.86 -15.27
N ARG A 101 -6.47 -8.02 -14.04
CA ARG A 101 -6.05 -9.30 -13.46
C ARG A 101 -6.73 -9.56 -12.12
N SER A 102 -7.32 -10.72 -11.94
CA SER A 102 -8.00 -11.10 -10.68
C SER A 102 -7.03 -11.72 -9.67
N TRP A 103 -5.97 -11.03 -9.38
CA TRP A 103 -4.99 -11.49 -8.39
C TRP A 103 -5.43 -11.12 -6.98
N ARG A 104 -6.39 -11.88 -6.43
CA ARG A 104 -6.99 -11.66 -5.10
C ARG A 104 -5.95 -11.51 -3.98
N VAL A 105 -4.85 -12.29 -4.06
CA VAL A 105 -3.74 -12.21 -3.09
C VAL A 105 -3.12 -10.82 -3.05
N LEU A 106 -3.01 -10.14 -4.19
CA LEU A 106 -2.45 -8.79 -4.28
C LEU A 106 -3.30 -7.78 -3.50
N ASN A 107 -4.63 -7.92 -3.60
CA ASN A 107 -5.57 -7.06 -2.89
C ASN A 107 -5.52 -7.29 -1.38
N LEU A 108 -5.41 -8.57 -0.97
CA LEU A 108 -5.26 -8.90 0.45
C LEU A 108 -3.97 -8.34 1.03
N LEU A 109 -2.85 -8.47 0.31
CA LEU A 109 -1.57 -7.90 0.75
C LEU A 109 -1.63 -6.37 0.83
N GLY A 110 -2.17 -5.71 -0.19
CA GLY A 110 -2.34 -4.26 -0.16
C GLY A 110 -3.20 -3.81 1.03
N PHE A 111 -4.32 -4.49 1.27
CA PHE A 111 -5.19 -4.25 2.43
C PHE A 111 -4.43 -4.37 3.75
N LEU A 112 -3.76 -5.50 3.97
CA LEU A 112 -3.02 -5.76 5.19
C LEU A 112 -1.94 -4.71 5.43
N PHE A 113 -1.11 -4.41 4.43
CA PHE A 113 -0.05 -3.42 4.57
C PHE A 113 -0.59 -2.01 4.80
N THR A 114 -1.60 -1.60 4.05
CA THR A 114 -2.19 -0.26 4.18
C THR A 114 -2.71 -0.02 5.59
N PHE A 115 -3.54 -0.94 6.10
CA PHE A 115 -4.12 -0.79 7.43
C PHE A 115 -3.11 -1.07 8.55
N ALA A 116 -2.17 -2.00 8.38
CA ALA A 116 -1.11 -2.24 9.37
C ALA A 116 -0.19 -1.02 9.51
N ILE A 117 0.29 -0.45 8.40
CA ILE A 117 1.16 0.73 8.43
C ILE A 117 0.39 1.95 8.93
N GLY A 118 -0.85 2.17 8.46
CA GLY A 118 -1.70 3.27 8.90
C GLY A 118 -1.97 3.21 10.40
N THR A 119 -2.32 2.04 10.92
CA THR A 119 -2.55 1.83 12.36
C THR A 119 -1.27 2.04 13.16
N THR A 120 -0.14 1.48 12.72
CA THR A 120 1.16 1.66 13.38
C THR A 120 1.54 3.13 13.44
N TRP A 121 1.41 3.86 12.32
CA TRP A 121 1.65 5.29 12.30
C TRP A 121 0.69 6.03 13.24
N GLY A 122 -0.59 5.66 13.23
CA GLY A 122 -1.61 6.24 14.10
C GLY A 122 -1.24 6.09 15.59
N VAL A 123 -0.83 4.90 16.01
CA VAL A 123 -0.43 4.65 17.40
C VAL A 123 0.83 5.42 17.79
N LEU A 124 1.81 5.50 16.90
CA LEU A 124 3.13 6.07 17.21
C LEU A 124 3.22 7.57 17.01
N SER A 125 2.49 8.15 16.07
CA SER A 125 2.75 9.50 15.56
C SER A 125 1.50 10.39 15.42
N TYR A 126 0.29 9.82 15.54
CA TYR A 126 -0.94 10.60 15.40
C TYR A 126 -1.11 11.61 16.53
N LYS A 127 -1.49 12.83 16.14
CA LYS A 127 -1.90 13.90 17.04
C LYS A 127 -3.29 14.39 16.61
N PRO A 128 -4.17 14.80 17.54
CA PRO A 128 -5.53 15.24 17.22
C PRO A 128 -5.61 16.39 16.20
N GLN A 129 -4.60 17.26 16.17
CA GLN A 129 -4.50 18.36 15.19
C GLN A 129 -4.33 17.87 13.75
N LEU A 130 -3.97 16.59 13.55
CA LEU A 130 -3.78 15.98 12.25
C LEU A 130 -5.05 15.28 11.73
N PHE A 131 -6.18 15.40 12.46
CA PHE A 131 -7.43 14.73 12.10
C PHE A 131 -7.87 15.07 10.68
N ASP A 132 -8.01 16.36 10.35
CA ASP A 132 -8.50 16.83 9.07
C ASP A 132 -7.63 16.38 7.88
N SER A 133 -6.34 16.14 8.12
CA SER A 133 -5.41 15.67 7.10
C SER A 133 -5.27 14.14 7.03
N THR A 134 -5.72 13.41 8.05
CA THR A 134 -5.59 11.94 8.14
C THR A 134 -6.89 11.24 7.73
N GLU A 135 -8.04 11.77 8.15
CA GLU A 135 -9.36 11.20 7.88
C GLU A 135 -9.66 10.96 6.40
N PRO A 136 -9.35 11.89 5.46
CA PRO A 136 -9.61 11.68 4.04
C PRO A 136 -8.89 10.45 3.47
N PHE A 137 -7.70 10.13 3.96
CA PHE A 137 -6.97 8.92 3.54
C PHE A 137 -7.63 7.64 4.05
N LEU A 138 -8.14 7.64 5.29
CA LEU A 138 -8.88 6.50 5.84
C LEU A 138 -10.14 6.23 5.01
N ILE A 139 -10.90 7.27 4.66
CA ILE A 139 -12.09 7.17 3.79
C ILE A 139 -11.72 6.66 2.40
N LEU A 140 -10.63 7.18 1.82
CA LEU A 140 -10.14 6.73 0.51
C LEU A 140 -9.77 5.24 0.51
N TYR A 141 -9.01 4.79 1.50
CA TYR A 141 -8.61 3.37 1.60
C TYR A 141 -9.81 2.47 1.83
N PHE A 142 -10.73 2.87 2.72
CA PHE A 142 -11.98 2.16 2.92
C PHE A 142 -12.73 1.99 1.60
N GLY A 143 -12.87 3.08 0.82
CA GLY A 143 -13.56 3.08 -0.47
C GLY A 143 -12.89 2.15 -1.49
N ILE A 144 -11.57 2.21 -1.63
CA ILE A 144 -10.81 1.34 -2.56
C ILE A 144 -11.07 -0.14 -2.24
N TYR A 145 -10.91 -0.56 -0.97
CA TYR A 145 -11.07 -1.96 -0.57
C TYR A 145 -12.53 -2.41 -0.48
N LEU A 146 -13.50 -1.50 -0.43
CA LEU A 146 -14.90 -1.80 -0.62
C LEU A 146 -15.24 -2.04 -2.10
N LEU A 147 -14.65 -1.25 -3.01
CA LEU A 147 -14.92 -1.33 -4.44
C LEU A 147 -14.31 -2.57 -5.11
N ILE A 148 -13.19 -3.11 -4.60
CA ILE A 148 -12.53 -4.28 -5.19
C ILE A 148 -13.44 -5.53 -5.25
N PRO A 149 -14.06 -5.99 -4.16
CA PRO A 149 -14.98 -7.13 -4.21
C PRO A 149 -16.20 -6.86 -5.10
N ILE A 150 -16.72 -5.62 -5.09
CA ILE A 150 -17.83 -5.21 -5.95
C ILE A 150 -17.44 -5.31 -7.42
N LEU A 151 -16.23 -4.85 -7.77
CA LEU A 151 -15.68 -4.94 -9.12
C LEU A 151 -15.61 -6.40 -9.60
N TYR A 152 -15.17 -7.31 -8.73
CA TYR A 152 -15.11 -8.74 -9.06
C TYR A 152 -16.50 -9.34 -9.23
N ALA A 153 -17.47 -8.98 -8.38
CA ALA A 153 -18.83 -9.45 -8.49
C ALA A 153 -19.48 -9.02 -9.82
N ILE A 154 -19.26 -7.78 -10.25
CA ILE A 154 -19.81 -7.25 -11.50
C ILE A 154 -19.16 -7.92 -12.71
N ARG A 155 -17.83 -8.13 -12.69
CA ARG A 155 -17.10 -8.61 -13.88
C ARG A 155 -17.15 -10.12 -14.09
N ARG A 156 -17.30 -10.90 -13.04
CA ARG A 156 -17.21 -12.38 -13.11
C ARG A 156 -18.52 -13.10 -12.93
N GLY A 157 -19.63 -12.41 -12.68
CA GLY A 157 -20.95 -13.00 -12.59
C GLY A 157 -21.04 -14.11 -11.53
N SER A 158 -21.23 -15.35 -11.95
CA SER A 158 -21.57 -16.50 -11.09
C SER A 158 -20.38 -17.14 -10.34
N ASP A 159 -19.16 -16.64 -10.45
CA ASP A 159 -18.06 -17.21 -9.69
C ASP A 159 -18.29 -16.97 -8.19
N ARG A 160 -18.27 -18.06 -7.41
CA ARG A 160 -18.46 -17.99 -5.95
C ARG A 160 -17.43 -17.03 -5.35
N PRO A 161 -17.88 -16.11 -4.45
CA PRO A 161 -16.95 -15.24 -3.74
C PRO A 161 -15.91 -16.09 -3.00
N GLY A 162 -14.64 -15.80 -3.21
CA GLY A 162 -13.56 -16.50 -2.53
C GLY A 162 -13.46 -16.05 -1.07
N ALA A 163 -12.78 -16.83 -0.23
CA ALA A 163 -12.53 -16.46 1.17
C ALA A 163 -11.87 -15.07 1.30
N ILE A 164 -10.97 -14.71 0.38
CA ILE A 164 -10.32 -13.39 0.37
C ILE A 164 -11.32 -12.27 0.12
N ASP A 165 -12.26 -12.45 -0.81
CA ASP A 165 -13.31 -11.45 -1.09
C ASP A 165 -14.19 -11.26 0.15
N GLY A 166 -14.56 -12.36 0.81
CA GLY A 166 -15.30 -12.31 2.09
C GLY A 166 -14.51 -11.58 3.17
N THR A 167 -13.20 -11.84 3.29
CA THR A 167 -12.34 -11.13 4.25
C THR A 167 -12.35 -9.62 3.98
N LEU A 168 -12.20 -9.19 2.73
CA LEU A 168 -12.22 -7.76 2.39
C LEU A 168 -13.58 -7.11 2.67
N VAL A 169 -14.69 -7.82 2.38
CA VAL A 169 -16.05 -7.29 2.63
C VAL A 169 -16.34 -7.11 4.12
N PHE A 170 -15.88 -8.01 4.99
CA PHE A 170 -16.18 -7.94 6.42
C PHE A 170 -15.10 -7.25 7.24
N ALA A 171 -13.81 -7.49 6.97
CA ALA A 171 -12.72 -6.91 7.74
C ALA A 171 -12.52 -5.43 7.43
N ASN A 172 -12.73 -5.00 6.17
CA ASN A 172 -12.53 -3.60 5.79
C ASN A 172 -13.44 -2.64 6.56
N PRO A 173 -14.78 -2.78 6.61
CA PRO A 173 -15.61 -1.89 7.40
C PRO A 173 -15.31 -2.01 8.90
N LEU A 174 -15.06 -3.20 9.42
CA LEU A 174 -14.72 -3.38 10.84
C LEU A 174 -13.48 -2.58 11.23
N ILE A 175 -12.40 -2.70 10.47
CA ILE A 175 -11.14 -2.01 10.75
C ILE A 175 -11.29 -0.51 10.51
N ALA A 176 -11.90 -0.09 9.37
CA ALA A 176 -12.04 1.31 9.04
C ALA A 176 -12.91 2.06 10.07
N PHE A 177 -14.06 1.50 10.48
CA PHE A 177 -14.90 2.12 11.49
C PHE A 177 -14.28 2.12 12.89
N SER A 178 -13.51 1.09 13.24
CA SER A 178 -12.76 1.06 14.49
C SER A 178 -11.69 2.16 14.53
N LEU A 179 -10.95 2.35 13.43
CA LEU A 179 -9.97 3.42 13.30
C LEU A 179 -10.63 4.79 13.29
N GLN A 180 -11.76 4.96 12.61
CA GLN A 180 -12.52 6.20 12.59
C GLN A 180 -13.02 6.57 13.99
N ALA A 181 -13.60 5.62 14.72
CA ALA A 181 -14.04 5.84 16.08
C ALA A 181 -12.87 6.23 17.00
N TRP A 182 -11.72 5.59 16.83
CA TRP A 182 -10.51 5.92 17.57
C TRP A 182 -9.98 7.33 17.26
N LEU A 183 -9.97 7.74 15.98
CA LEU A 183 -9.56 9.09 15.56
C LEU A 183 -10.48 10.16 16.17
N LEU A 184 -11.80 9.94 16.09
CA LEU A 184 -12.81 10.86 16.65
C LEU A 184 -12.71 10.96 18.17
N ALA A 185 -12.55 9.84 18.87
CA ALA A 185 -12.39 9.85 20.33
C ALA A 185 -11.15 10.64 20.77
N ARG A 186 -10.04 10.51 20.05
CA ARG A 186 -8.81 11.27 20.32
C ARG A 186 -8.99 12.78 20.03
N ALA A 187 -9.67 13.13 18.95
CA ALA A 187 -9.96 14.52 18.60
C ALA A 187 -10.90 15.17 19.62
N ALA A 188 -11.98 14.48 20.01
CA ALA A 188 -12.95 14.95 21.00
C ALA A 188 -12.33 15.12 22.38
N PHE A 189 -11.44 14.19 22.78
CA PHE A 189 -10.76 14.27 24.08
C PHE A 189 -9.93 15.56 24.23
N VAL A 190 -9.20 15.96 23.19
CA VAL A 190 -8.41 17.20 23.21
C VAL A 190 -9.32 18.43 23.20
N ALA A 191 -10.41 18.41 22.43
CA ALA A 191 -11.36 19.52 22.40
C ALA A 191 -12.11 19.73 23.74
N SER A 192 -12.15 18.73 24.61
CA SER A 192 -12.79 18.80 25.92
C SER A 192 -11.87 19.26 27.06
N GLN A 193 -10.56 19.42 26.81
CA GLN A 193 -9.63 19.93 27.83
C GLN A 193 -9.64 21.46 27.79
N PRO A 194 -10.06 22.13 28.86
CA PRO A 194 -9.90 23.61 28.97
C PRO A 194 -8.41 23.94 29.02
N GLU A 195 -8.02 25.02 28.36
CA GLU A 195 -6.68 25.62 28.42
C GLU A 195 -6.33 26.08 29.85
#